data_e104c2d44355e5cf67022cd1b31c9c45
#
_entry.id   e104c2d44355e5cf67022cd1b31c9c45
#
_cell.length_a   1.000
_cell.length_b   1.000
_cell.length_c   1.000
_cell.angle_alpha   90.00
_cell.angle_beta   90.00
_cell.angle_gamma   90.00
#
_symmetry.space_group_name_H-M   'P 1'
#
loop_
_entity.id
_entity.type
_entity.pdbx_description
1 polymer ?
#
loop_
_entity_poly.entity_id
_entity_poly.type
_entity_poly.pdbx_seq_one_letter_code
_entity_poly.pdbx_strand_id
1 'polypeptide(L)'
;YNLMIRDGLKITAANTEKMHVLGAPHQFEFFVKRVITRFGDKPIALASDHSGFDIKKQCKEDTMALPYIDVGTFTNKSCDYPDYVLQVTKLIQTNECSHGISFCRSGQGANITANKVKGIISALCFDEYMAQHAIKHNCANHFSIPSKYVDKAKLESILEIMLNTSFD
;
A
#
# COMPACT_ATOMS: atom_id res chain seq x y z
N TYR A 1 19.09 13.34 -13.99
CA TYR A 1 18.70 14.50 -13.16
C TYR A 1 18.31 15.70 -14.03
N ASN A 2 19.17 16.18 -14.92
CA ASN A 2 18.91 17.37 -15.73
C ASN A 2 17.73 17.26 -16.69
N LEU A 3 17.41 16.06 -17.18
CA LEU A 3 16.25 15.83 -18.05
C LEU A 3 14.92 15.94 -17.26
N MET A 4 14.89 15.41 -16.04
CA MET A 4 13.70 15.46 -15.18
C MET A 4 13.35 16.87 -14.73
N ILE A 5 14.35 17.70 -14.45
CA ILE A 5 14.17 19.12 -14.12
C ILE A 5 13.64 19.90 -15.34
N ARG A 6 14.11 19.55 -16.54
CA ARG A 6 13.66 20.16 -17.80
C ARG A 6 12.18 19.88 -18.09
N ASP A 7 11.67 18.72 -17.68
CA ASP A 7 10.29 18.31 -17.91
C ASP A 7 9.32 18.75 -16.78
N GLY A 8 9.78 19.63 -15.87
CA GLY A 8 8.95 20.23 -14.84
C GLY A 8 8.60 19.33 -13.65
N LEU A 9 9.25 18.17 -13.52
CA LEU A 9 9.05 17.27 -12.39
C LEU A 9 9.70 17.85 -11.12
N LYS A 10 8.91 18.05 -10.08
CA LYS A 10 9.40 18.41 -8.76
C LYS A 10 10.07 17.20 -8.11
N ILE A 11 11.39 17.21 -8.06
CA ILE A 11 12.16 16.22 -7.29
C ILE A 11 12.31 16.75 -5.87
N THR A 12 11.63 16.11 -4.92
CA THR A 12 11.83 16.39 -3.49
C THR A 12 12.87 15.41 -2.97
N ALA A 13 14.00 15.91 -2.51
CA ALA A 13 14.96 15.10 -1.79
C ALA A 13 14.41 14.80 -0.40
N ALA A 14 14.10 13.54 -0.10
CA ALA A 14 13.83 13.08 1.25
C ALA A 14 15.14 12.55 1.85
N ASN A 15 15.44 12.92 3.09
CA ASN A 15 16.50 12.27 3.85
C ASN A 15 16.08 10.83 4.13
N THR A 16 16.67 9.88 3.46
CA THR A 16 16.47 8.45 3.70
C THR A 16 17.77 7.82 4.14
N GLU A 17 17.74 7.00 5.17
CA GLU A 17 18.89 6.19 5.60
C GLU A 17 19.19 5.04 4.60
N LYS A 18 18.25 4.74 3.71
CA LYS A 18 18.40 3.77 2.61
C LYS A 18 18.27 4.49 1.27
N MET A 19 19.36 4.59 0.57
CA MET A 19 19.38 5.06 -0.79
C MET A 19 19.27 3.86 -1.74
N HIS A 20 18.12 3.71 -2.39
CA HIS A 20 18.06 2.85 -3.56
C HIS A 20 18.75 3.58 -4.70
N VAL A 21 19.98 3.15 -5.01
CA VAL A 21 20.72 3.68 -6.15
C VAL A 21 20.05 3.17 -7.41
N LEU A 22 19.16 3.97 -7.96
CA LEU A 22 18.69 3.78 -9.33
C LEU A 22 19.84 4.22 -10.24
N GLY A 23 20.77 3.28 -10.51
CA GLY A 23 22.07 3.56 -11.13
C GLY A 23 22.00 3.93 -12.61
N ALA A 24 20.83 3.85 -13.26
CA ALA A 24 20.69 4.20 -14.66
C ALA A 24 19.28 4.76 -14.98
N PRO A 25 19.18 5.71 -15.92
CA PRO A 25 17.89 6.31 -16.31
C PRO A 25 16.81 5.28 -16.68
N HIS A 26 17.17 4.19 -17.34
CA HIS A 26 16.24 3.13 -17.72
C HIS A 26 15.66 2.37 -16.51
N GLN A 27 16.38 2.25 -15.41
CA GLN A 27 15.87 1.62 -14.18
C GLN A 27 14.83 2.51 -13.51
N PHE A 28 15.05 3.82 -13.53
CA PHE A 28 14.07 4.79 -13.05
C PHE A 28 12.83 4.85 -13.94
N GLU A 29 12.98 4.89 -15.26
CA GLU A 29 11.87 4.86 -16.21
C GLU A 29 11.04 3.57 -16.08
N PHE A 30 11.73 2.43 -15.94
CA PHE A 30 11.08 1.15 -15.71
C PHE A 30 10.30 1.14 -14.40
N PHE A 31 10.90 1.67 -13.33
CA PHE A 31 10.26 1.79 -12.02
C PHE A 31 9.04 2.72 -12.07
N VAL A 32 9.19 3.93 -12.60
CA VAL A 32 8.10 4.91 -12.73
C VAL A 32 6.98 4.38 -13.62
N LYS A 33 7.30 3.80 -14.77
CA LYS A 33 6.32 3.22 -15.69
C LYS A 33 5.56 2.07 -15.05
N ARG A 34 6.24 1.22 -14.26
CA ARG A 34 5.64 0.08 -13.57
C ARG A 34 4.68 0.53 -12.45
N VAL A 35 5.06 1.53 -11.68
CA VAL A 35 4.25 2.09 -10.60
C VAL A 35 3.05 2.84 -11.16
N ILE A 36 3.27 3.74 -12.13
CA ILE A 36 2.20 4.58 -12.70
C ILE A 36 1.18 3.75 -13.50
N THR A 37 1.62 2.73 -14.26
CA THR A 37 0.71 1.92 -15.07
C THR A 37 -0.30 1.14 -14.24
N ARG A 38 0.04 0.78 -13.00
CA ARG A 38 -0.81 -0.04 -12.16
C ARG A 38 -1.68 0.74 -11.19
N PHE A 39 -1.07 1.66 -10.46
CA PHE A 39 -1.76 2.44 -9.44
C PHE A 39 -2.25 3.78 -9.98
N GLY A 40 -1.90 4.11 -11.25
CA GLY A 40 -2.14 5.43 -11.82
C GLY A 40 -1.34 6.49 -11.07
N ASP A 41 -1.78 7.73 -11.20
CA ASP A 41 -1.19 8.88 -10.51
C ASP A 41 -1.67 9.01 -9.05
N LYS A 42 -2.49 8.04 -8.59
CA LYS A 42 -3.18 8.12 -7.30
C LYS A 42 -2.42 7.42 -6.20
N PRO A 43 -2.42 8.00 -5.00
CA PRO A 43 -1.80 7.38 -3.83
C PRO A 43 -2.53 6.10 -3.40
N ILE A 44 -1.86 5.34 -2.55
CA ILE A 44 -2.44 4.22 -1.81
C ILE A 44 -2.89 4.73 -0.43
N ALA A 45 -4.08 4.35 0.02
CA ALA A 45 -4.55 4.64 1.36
C ALA A 45 -4.01 3.62 2.36
N LEU A 46 -3.45 4.08 3.47
CA LEU A 46 -2.92 3.22 4.54
C LEU A 46 -3.68 3.45 5.84
N ALA A 47 -4.01 2.37 6.54
CA ALA A 47 -4.57 2.42 7.89
C ALA A 47 -4.08 1.26 8.76
N SER A 48 -4.19 1.46 10.06
CA SER A 48 -4.05 0.36 11.04
C SER A 48 -4.90 0.65 12.29
N ASP A 49 -5.18 -0.41 13.05
CA ASP A 49 -5.45 -0.27 14.48
C ASP A 49 -4.12 -0.22 15.28
N HIS A 50 -4.24 -0.20 16.61
CA HIS A 50 -3.07 -0.21 17.50
C HIS A 50 -2.20 -1.47 17.33
N SER A 51 -2.79 -2.61 16.96
CA SER A 51 -2.06 -3.87 16.76
C SER A 51 -1.27 -3.87 15.44
N GLY A 52 -1.72 -3.12 14.45
CA GLY A 52 -1.09 -2.98 13.15
C GLY A 52 -0.16 -1.77 13.02
N PHE A 53 -0.02 -0.96 14.08
CA PHE A 53 0.73 0.30 14.02
C PHE A 53 2.18 0.14 13.58
N ASP A 54 2.92 -0.81 14.19
CA ASP A 54 4.35 -1.00 13.91
C ASP A 54 4.57 -1.54 12.48
N ILE A 55 3.77 -2.51 12.04
CA ILE A 55 3.89 -3.06 10.69
C ILE A 55 3.50 -2.03 9.61
N LYS A 56 2.51 -1.16 9.89
CA LYS A 56 2.18 -0.03 9.01
C LYS A 56 3.34 0.96 8.90
N LYS A 57 4.04 1.23 10.00
CA LYS A 57 5.23 2.08 9.98
C LYS A 57 6.31 1.49 9.08
N GLN A 58 6.58 0.19 9.20
CA GLN A 58 7.50 -0.53 8.31
C GLN A 58 7.05 -0.46 6.84
N CYS A 59 5.76 -0.67 6.56
CA CYS A 59 5.20 -0.51 5.23
C CYS A 59 5.52 0.85 4.61
N LYS A 60 5.40 1.92 5.37
CA LYS A 60 5.72 3.29 4.93
C LYS A 60 7.19 3.47 4.59
N GLU A 61 8.08 2.84 5.34
CA GLU A 61 9.52 2.88 5.11
C GLU A 61 9.90 2.12 3.83
N ASP A 62 9.24 1.01 3.55
CA ASP A 62 9.53 0.10 2.44
C ASP A 62 8.83 0.50 1.13
N THR A 63 7.65 1.14 1.23
CA THR A 63 6.89 1.63 0.05
C THR A 63 7.16 3.09 -0.29
N MET A 64 8.25 3.67 0.21
CA MET A 64 8.57 5.10 -0.02
C MET A 64 8.62 5.52 -1.50
N ALA A 65 8.63 4.58 -2.43
CA ALA A 65 8.54 4.84 -3.85
C ALA A 65 7.12 5.13 -4.35
N LEU A 66 6.08 4.86 -3.53
CA LEU A 66 4.68 5.09 -3.88
C LEU A 66 4.11 6.24 -3.04
N PRO A 67 3.36 7.15 -3.65
CA PRO A 67 2.59 8.12 -2.88
C PRO A 67 1.53 7.39 -2.05
N TYR A 68 1.38 7.79 -0.79
CA TYR A 68 0.37 7.24 0.10
C TYR A 68 -0.33 8.32 0.93
N ILE A 69 -1.55 8.02 1.37
CA ILE A 69 -2.31 8.78 2.37
C ILE A 69 -2.48 7.89 3.59
N ASP A 70 -1.86 8.26 4.70
CA ASP A 70 -2.00 7.55 5.98
C ASP A 70 -3.16 8.17 6.76
N VAL A 71 -4.22 7.41 7.00
CA VAL A 71 -5.41 7.86 7.74
C VAL A 71 -5.41 7.44 9.22
N GLY A 72 -4.32 6.84 9.71
CA GLY A 72 -4.16 6.44 11.12
C GLY A 72 -4.19 4.91 11.29
N THR A 73 -4.11 4.40 12.56
CA THR A 73 -3.81 5.21 13.76
C THR A 73 -2.38 5.76 13.73
N PHE A 74 -2.15 6.84 14.46
CA PHE A 74 -0.81 7.45 14.57
C PHE A 74 -0.12 7.13 15.90
N THR A 75 -0.73 6.27 16.71
CA THR A 75 -0.23 5.85 18.02
C THR A 75 -0.52 4.37 18.25
N ASN A 76 0.19 3.75 19.18
CA ASN A 76 -0.06 2.39 19.64
C ASN A 76 -1.13 2.29 20.75
N LYS A 77 -1.84 3.38 21.08
CA LYS A 77 -2.95 3.34 22.02
C LYS A 77 -4.11 2.55 21.47
N SER A 78 -4.80 1.81 22.33
CA SER A 78 -5.95 0.99 21.94
C SER A 78 -6.99 1.80 21.16
N CYS A 79 -7.36 1.29 20.00
CA CYS A 79 -8.36 1.88 19.10
C CYS A 79 -8.98 0.78 18.23
N ASP A 80 -10.11 1.07 17.62
CA ASP A 80 -10.89 0.12 16.85
C ASP A 80 -10.57 0.22 15.34
N TYR A 81 -10.29 -0.92 14.70
CA TYR A 81 -9.95 -0.98 13.28
C TYR A 81 -11.03 -0.43 12.34
N PRO A 82 -12.35 -0.56 12.61
CA PRO A 82 -13.36 -0.09 11.67
C PRO A 82 -13.26 1.41 11.40
N ASP A 83 -12.91 2.21 12.41
CA ASP A 83 -12.83 3.67 12.29
C ASP A 83 -11.82 4.11 11.23
N TYR A 84 -10.74 3.37 11.09
CA TYR A 84 -9.67 3.65 10.12
C TYR A 84 -9.91 2.96 8.78
N VAL A 85 -10.39 1.72 8.80
CA VAL A 85 -10.70 0.97 7.57
C VAL A 85 -11.75 1.69 6.74
N LEU A 86 -12.80 2.23 7.38
CA LEU A 86 -13.84 3.00 6.68
C LEU A 86 -13.30 4.28 6.02
N GLN A 87 -12.29 4.91 6.59
CA GLN A 87 -11.62 6.05 5.96
C GLN A 87 -10.84 5.63 4.71
N VAL A 88 -10.11 4.51 4.77
CA VAL A 88 -9.43 3.93 3.59
C VAL A 88 -10.44 3.62 2.48
N THR A 89 -11.53 2.93 2.81
CA THR A 89 -12.54 2.56 1.81
C THR A 89 -13.20 3.80 1.19
N LYS A 90 -13.39 4.87 1.96
CA LYS A 90 -13.92 6.14 1.45
C LYS A 90 -12.98 6.76 0.42
N LEU A 91 -11.68 6.82 0.67
CA LEU A 91 -10.68 7.35 -0.27
C LEU A 91 -10.66 6.56 -1.60
N ILE A 92 -10.88 5.24 -1.54
CA ILE A 92 -11.00 4.42 -2.74
C ILE A 92 -12.33 4.73 -3.47
N GLN A 93 -13.44 4.82 -2.75
CA GLN A 93 -14.76 5.12 -3.34
C GLN A 93 -14.82 6.50 -4.00
N THR A 94 -14.18 7.51 -3.40
CA THR A 94 -14.11 8.88 -3.96
C THR A 94 -13.05 9.01 -5.05
N ASN A 95 -12.35 7.90 -5.34
CA ASN A 95 -11.30 7.84 -6.36
C ASN A 95 -10.10 8.76 -6.06
N GLU A 96 -9.91 9.12 -4.79
CA GLU A 96 -8.72 9.85 -4.29
C GLU A 96 -7.51 8.93 -4.14
N CYS A 97 -7.75 7.66 -3.79
CA CYS A 97 -6.74 6.61 -3.78
C CYS A 97 -7.07 5.52 -4.78
N SER A 98 -6.04 4.90 -5.36
CA SER A 98 -6.20 3.77 -6.27
C SER A 98 -6.55 2.49 -5.53
N HIS A 99 -5.88 2.24 -4.41
CA HIS A 99 -5.99 1.04 -3.57
C HIS A 99 -5.87 1.41 -2.10
N GLY A 100 -6.18 0.45 -1.22
CA GLY A 100 -6.00 0.59 0.21
C GLY A 100 -5.30 -0.61 0.85
N ILE A 101 -4.54 -0.35 1.90
CA ILE A 101 -3.93 -1.37 2.75
C ILE A 101 -4.29 -1.07 4.20
N SER A 102 -4.85 -2.06 4.89
CA SER A 102 -5.17 -1.94 6.30
C SER A 102 -4.50 -3.05 7.12
N PHE A 103 -3.92 -2.66 8.24
CA PHE A 103 -3.23 -3.57 9.14
C PHE A 103 -4.02 -3.71 10.43
N CYS A 104 -4.36 -4.93 10.81
CA CYS A 104 -4.89 -5.25 12.14
C CYS A 104 -4.33 -6.59 12.60
N ARG A 105 -4.59 -6.98 13.85
CA ARG A 105 -3.94 -8.14 14.47
C ARG A 105 -4.04 -9.43 13.63
N SER A 106 -5.25 -9.81 13.21
CA SER A 106 -5.51 -11.02 12.42
C SER A 106 -5.81 -10.75 10.94
N GLY A 107 -5.96 -9.50 10.55
CA GLY A 107 -6.44 -9.11 9.23
C GLY A 107 -7.94 -9.34 9.01
N GLN A 108 -8.59 -10.20 9.80
CA GLN A 108 -9.98 -10.61 9.57
C GLN A 108 -10.96 -9.45 9.73
N GLY A 109 -10.87 -8.71 10.84
CA GLY A 109 -11.80 -7.62 11.12
C GLY A 109 -11.72 -6.52 10.06
N ALA A 110 -10.51 -6.11 9.68
CA ALA A 110 -10.29 -5.13 8.62
C ALA A 110 -10.84 -5.62 7.27
N ASN A 111 -10.60 -6.89 6.93
CA ASN A 111 -11.11 -7.51 5.71
C ASN A 111 -12.65 -7.53 5.66
N ILE A 112 -13.31 -7.95 6.75
CA ILE A 112 -14.76 -7.99 6.87
C ILE A 112 -15.35 -6.57 6.75
N THR A 113 -14.78 -5.61 7.48
CA THR A 113 -15.26 -4.21 7.45
C THR A 113 -15.17 -3.63 6.04
N ALA A 114 -14.04 -3.77 5.37
CA ALA A 114 -13.85 -3.26 4.03
C ALA A 114 -14.84 -3.87 3.02
N ASN A 115 -15.08 -5.20 3.09
CA ASN A 115 -16.02 -5.88 2.20
C ASN A 115 -17.49 -5.55 2.46
N LYS A 116 -17.84 -4.86 3.54
CA LYS A 116 -19.21 -4.32 3.75
C LYS A 116 -19.43 -3.01 2.99
N VAL A 117 -18.40 -2.43 2.42
CA VAL A 117 -18.49 -1.15 1.71
C VAL A 117 -18.66 -1.41 0.21
N LYS A 118 -19.69 -0.83 -0.39
CA LYS A 118 -19.98 -1.00 -1.82
C LYS A 118 -18.78 -0.55 -2.69
N GLY A 119 -18.40 -1.38 -3.65
CA GLY A 119 -17.29 -1.11 -4.58
C GLY A 119 -15.91 -1.45 -4.02
N ILE A 120 -15.84 -2.00 -2.80
CA ILE A 120 -14.60 -2.49 -2.22
C ILE A 120 -14.56 -4.02 -2.35
N ILE A 121 -13.46 -4.51 -2.88
CA ILE A 121 -13.08 -5.92 -2.92
C ILE A 121 -11.84 -6.06 -2.06
N SER A 122 -12.03 -6.48 -0.83
CA SER A 122 -10.95 -6.65 0.13
C SER A 122 -10.51 -8.09 0.20
N ALA A 123 -9.20 -8.30 0.17
CA ALA A 123 -8.57 -9.60 0.34
C ALA A 123 -7.69 -9.63 1.60
N LEU A 124 -7.74 -10.75 2.33
CA LEU A 124 -6.81 -11.04 3.41
C LEU A 124 -5.51 -11.57 2.81
N CYS A 125 -4.41 -10.85 3.00
CA CYS A 125 -3.11 -11.20 2.44
C CYS A 125 -2.07 -11.37 3.55
N PHE A 126 -1.59 -12.60 3.72
CA PHE A 126 -0.55 -12.92 4.69
C PHE A 126 0.67 -13.61 4.04
N ASP A 127 0.64 -13.82 2.72
CA ASP A 127 1.75 -14.30 1.92
C ASP A 127 1.62 -13.82 0.46
N GLU A 128 2.65 -14.12 -0.32
CA GLU A 128 2.78 -13.73 -1.72
C GLU A 128 1.71 -14.35 -2.61
N TYR A 129 1.34 -15.63 -2.33
CA TYR A 129 0.32 -16.33 -3.09
C TYR A 129 -1.05 -15.65 -2.95
N MET A 130 -1.44 -15.33 -1.71
CA MET A 130 -2.70 -14.64 -1.44
C MET A 130 -2.73 -13.24 -2.09
N ALA A 131 -1.62 -12.49 -2.01
CA ALA A 131 -1.52 -11.18 -2.64
C ALA A 131 -1.64 -11.26 -4.17
N GLN A 132 -0.96 -12.22 -4.79
CA GLN A 132 -1.02 -12.43 -6.24
C GLN A 132 -2.44 -12.78 -6.70
N HIS A 133 -3.10 -13.75 -6.04
CA HIS A 133 -4.44 -14.20 -6.42
C HIS A 133 -5.51 -13.15 -6.16
N ALA A 134 -5.38 -12.37 -5.08
CA ALA A 134 -6.27 -11.26 -4.81
C ALA A 134 -6.32 -10.25 -5.96
N ILE A 135 -5.21 -10.04 -6.61
CA ILE A 135 -5.11 -9.12 -7.73
C ILE A 135 -5.50 -9.81 -9.03
N LYS A 136 -4.83 -10.92 -9.32
CA LYS A 136 -4.87 -11.59 -10.62
C LYS A 136 -6.26 -12.09 -10.98
N HIS A 137 -6.97 -12.64 -10.01
CA HIS A 137 -8.26 -13.29 -10.22
C HIS A 137 -9.44 -12.57 -9.60
N ASN A 138 -9.23 -11.73 -8.59
CA ASN A 138 -10.31 -11.10 -7.83
C ASN A 138 -10.39 -9.58 -8.03
N CYS A 139 -9.45 -8.96 -8.72
CA CYS A 139 -9.41 -7.51 -8.90
C CYS A 139 -9.53 -6.73 -7.58
N ALA A 140 -8.86 -7.24 -6.51
CA ALA A 140 -8.93 -6.62 -5.20
C ALA A 140 -8.35 -5.20 -5.24
N ASN A 141 -9.07 -4.26 -4.62
CA ASN A 141 -8.68 -2.86 -4.47
C ASN A 141 -8.40 -2.48 -3.01
N HIS A 142 -8.55 -3.42 -2.08
CA HIS A 142 -8.18 -3.28 -0.69
C HIS A 142 -7.50 -4.56 -0.18
N PHE A 143 -6.45 -4.39 0.62
CA PHE A 143 -5.65 -5.50 1.15
C PHE A 143 -5.58 -5.41 2.67
N SER A 144 -6.00 -6.47 3.34
CA SER A 144 -5.92 -6.58 4.78
C SER A 144 -4.75 -7.45 5.19
N ILE A 145 -3.80 -6.86 5.90
CA ILE A 145 -2.54 -7.50 6.31
C ILE A 145 -2.59 -7.84 7.80
N PRO A 146 -2.43 -9.13 8.19
CA PRO A 146 -2.45 -9.54 9.58
C PRO A 146 -1.09 -9.30 10.26
N SER A 147 -1.00 -8.28 11.11
CA SER A 147 0.24 -7.89 11.80
C SER A 147 0.85 -8.99 12.66
N LYS A 148 0.04 -9.97 13.10
CA LYS A 148 0.51 -11.09 13.92
C LYS A 148 1.32 -12.12 13.11
N TYR A 149 1.10 -12.22 11.80
CA TYR A 149 1.61 -13.30 10.95
C TYR A 149 2.54 -12.82 9.84
N VAL A 150 2.68 -11.53 9.71
CA VAL A 150 3.51 -10.89 8.68
C VAL A 150 4.61 -10.09 9.37
N ASP A 151 5.85 -10.51 9.19
CA ASP A 151 7.03 -9.74 9.56
C ASP A 151 7.46 -8.80 8.43
N LYS A 152 8.54 -8.06 8.66
CA LYS A 152 9.04 -7.09 7.68
C LYS A 152 9.40 -7.72 6.35
N ALA A 153 10.14 -8.83 6.34
CA ALA A 153 10.60 -9.47 5.11
C ALA A 153 9.41 -9.99 4.28
N LYS A 154 8.43 -10.58 4.97
CA LYS A 154 7.20 -11.06 4.35
C LYS A 154 6.34 -9.90 3.82
N LEU A 155 6.30 -8.77 4.55
CA LEU A 155 5.62 -7.57 4.08
C LEU A 155 6.24 -7.04 2.78
N GLU A 156 7.57 -6.95 2.73
CA GLU A 156 8.31 -6.52 1.53
C GLU A 156 7.95 -7.41 0.32
N SER A 157 7.96 -8.74 0.50
CA SER A 157 7.59 -9.68 -0.57
C SER A 157 6.12 -9.53 -1.02
N ILE A 158 5.19 -9.37 -0.07
CA ILE A 158 3.77 -9.14 -0.38
C ILE A 158 3.61 -7.85 -1.20
N LEU A 159 4.24 -6.76 -0.76
CA LEU A 159 4.16 -5.47 -1.45
C LEU A 159 4.79 -5.55 -2.85
N GLU A 160 5.92 -6.24 -2.99
CA GLU A 160 6.54 -6.47 -4.30
C GLU A 160 5.60 -7.20 -5.26
N ILE A 161 4.94 -8.26 -4.81
CA ILE A 161 3.94 -8.98 -5.61
C ILE A 161 2.75 -8.09 -5.93
N MET A 162 2.25 -7.31 -4.99
CA MET A 162 1.15 -6.37 -5.22
C MET A 162 1.50 -5.34 -6.30
N LEU A 163 2.74 -4.86 -6.32
CA LEU A 163 3.22 -3.90 -7.29
C LEU A 163 3.43 -4.49 -8.69
N ASN A 164 3.67 -5.79 -8.77
CA ASN A 164 4.13 -6.47 -9.99
C ASN A 164 3.10 -7.38 -10.65
N THR A 165 1.95 -7.61 -10.01
CA THR A 165 0.88 -8.47 -10.55
C THR A 165 -0.18 -7.61 -11.25
N SER A 166 -0.63 -7.97 -12.44
CA SER A 166 -1.78 -7.39 -13.13
C SER A 166 -3.01 -8.29 -12.99
N PHE A 167 -4.20 -7.72 -13.15
CA PHE A 167 -5.44 -8.47 -13.32
C PHE A 167 -5.42 -9.17 -14.69
N ASP A 168 -5.84 -10.43 -14.76
CA ASP A 168 -5.94 -11.24 -16.00
C ASP A 168 -7.18 -10.88 -16.81
#